data_03686d6331b58c45f458a633b07222f2
#
_entry.id   03686d6331b58c45f458a633b07222f2
#
_cell.length_a   1.000
_cell.length_b   1.000
_cell.length_c   1.000
_cell.angle_alpha   90.00
_cell.angle_beta   90.00
_cell.angle_gamma   90.00
#
_symmetry.space_group_name_H-M   'P 1'
#
loop_
_entity.id
_entity.type
_entity.pdbx_description
1 polymer ?
#
loop_
_entity_poly.entity_id
_entity_poly.type
_entity_poly.pdbx_seq_one_letter_code
_entity_poly.pdbx_strand_id
1 'polypeptide(L)'
;MEVLVLEGLNDSEREFELLNTAFGKIKPARVDISTLDRPPAYANAKAISEERLRELASLITAAPVFVATRKAPASIKELSKSEILKLLALRPQSVADIESGFCESSKEILKSLLNSGQVAIHTCAGVEFYKLK
;
A
#
# COMPACT_ATOMS: atom_id res chain seq x y z
N MET A 1 8.24 -15.29 5.13
CA MET A 1 6.93 -15.16 5.87
C MET A 1 6.53 -13.70 5.79
N GLU A 2 5.23 -13.39 5.72
CA GLU A 2 4.73 -12.02 5.61
C GLU A 2 3.85 -11.69 6.82
N VAL A 3 3.97 -10.45 7.33
CA VAL A 3 3.16 -9.89 8.41
C VAL A 3 2.57 -8.57 7.93
N LEU A 4 1.25 -8.52 7.82
CA LEU A 4 0.52 -7.27 7.55
C LEU A 4 0.12 -6.64 8.89
N VAL A 5 0.55 -5.41 9.12
CA VAL A 5 0.28 -4.67 10.36
C VAL A 5 -0.80 -3.63 10.14
N LEU A 6 -1.80 -3.64 11.01
CA LEU A 6 -2.96 -2.75 10.97
C LEU A 6 -3.11 -2.01 12.30
N GLU A 7 -3.41 -0.71 12.22
CA GLU A 7 -3.60 0.16 13.39
C GLU A 7 -4.70 -0.37 14.31
N GLY A 8 -4.39 -0.50 15.60
CA GLY A 8 -5.32 -0.93 16.64
C GLY A 8 -5.72 -2.40 16.58
N LEU A 9 -5.14 -3.20 15.69
CA LEU A 9 -5.42 -4.63 15.57
C LEU A 9 -4.25 -5.49 16.03
N ASN A 10 -3.07 -5.29 15.46
CA ASN A 10 -1.86 -6.07 15.73
C ASN A 10 -0.58 -5.20 15.73
N ASP A 11 -0.68 -3.95 16.12
CA ASP A 11 0.39 -2.95 16.14
C ASP A 11 0.97 -2.69 17.54
N SER A 12 0.71 -3.61 18.49
CA SER A 12 1.25 -3.52 19.83
C SER A 12 2.64 -4.17 19.94
N GLU A 13 3.49 -3.64 20.82
CA GLU A 13 4.81 -4.22 21.13
C GLU A 13 4.69 -5.67 21.63
N ARG A 14 3.68 -5.92 22.47
CA ARG A 14 3.41 -7.27 22.97
C ARG A 14 3.13 -8.28 21.87
N GLU A 15 2.39 -7.87 20.83
CA GLU A 15 2.11 -8.72 19.66
C GLU A 15 3.40 -9.09 18.94
N PHE A 16 4.31 -8.12 18.77
CA PHE A 16 5.59 -8.32 18.11
C PHE A 16 6.58 -9.15 18.94
N GLU A 17 6.55 -9.06 20.26
CA GLU A 17 7.29 -9.96 21.14
C GLU A 17 6.81 -11.42 21.03
N LEU A 18 5.49 -11.62 20.92
CA LEU A 18 4.90 -12.95 20.68
C LEU A 18 5.27 -13.48 19.28
N LEU A 19 5.22 -12.63 18.25
CA LEU A 19 5.68 -12.96 16.91
C LEU A 19 7.17 -13.34 16.91
N ASN A 20 8.02 -12.57 17.60
CA ASN A 20 9.45 -12.89 17.74
C ASN A 20 9.66 -14.27 18.36
N THR A 21 8.91 -14.58 19.41
CA THR A 21 8.95 -15.91 20.05
C THR A 21 8.53 -17.03 19.10
N ALA A 22 7.47 -16.80 18.31
CA ALA A 22 7.00 -17.75 17.31
C ALA A 22 8.03 -17.95 16.19
N PHE A 23 8.65 -16.88 15.70
CA PHE A 23 9.69 -16.96 14.67
C PHE A 23 10.95 -17.68 15.17
N GLY A 24 11.29 -17.57 16.45
CA GLY A 24 12.36 -18.37 17.07
C GLY A 24 12.12 -19.88 16.98
N LYS A 25 10.83 -20.31 16.99
CA LYS A 25 10.45 -21.71 16.83
C LYS A 25 10.36 -22.14 15.35
N ILE A 26 9.76 -21.28 14.50
CA ILE A 26 9.50 -21.56 13.08
C ILE A 26 10.80 -21.44 12.25
N LYS A 27 11.70 -20.53 12.65
CA LYS A 27 12.96 -20.21 11.97
C LYS A 27 12.77 -19.87 10.48
N PRO A 28 11.94 -18.87 10.14
CA PRO A 28 11.74 -18.47 8.75
C PRO A 28 13.06 -17.90 8.19
N ALA A 29 13.30 -18.13 6.90
CA ALA A 29 14.48 -17.56 6.22
C ALA A 29 14.43 -16.02 6.18
N ARG A 30 13.23 -15.42 6.13
CA ARG A 30 12.99 -13.98 6.16
C ARG A 30 11.55 -13.68 6.59
N VAL A 31 11.37 -12.54 7.26
CA VAL A 31 10.06 -11.97 7.59
C VAL A 31 9.91 -10.65 6.85
N ASP A 32 8.90 -10.54 6.00
CA ASP A 32 8.52 -9.30 5.33
C ASP A 32 7.39 -8.64 6.14
N ILE A 33 7.59 -7.42 6.60
CA ILE A 33 6.61 -6.66 7.39
C ILE A 33 6.11 -5.52 6.53
N SER A 34 4.80 -5.40 6.43
CA SER A 34 4.12 -4.38 5.64
C SER A 34 2.91 -3.82 6.38
N THR A 35 2.38 -2.69 5.90
CA THR A 35 1.07 -2.17 6.27
C THR A 35 0.23 -1.97 5.01
N LEU A 36 -1.01 -1.48 5.16
CA LEU A 36 -1.87 -1.22 4.01
C LEU A 36 -1.26 -0.15 3.10
N ASP A 37 -1.12 -0.49 1.84
CA ASP A 37 -0.69 0.41 0.76
C ASP A 37 -1.83 0.80 -0.19
N ARG A 38 -3.02 0.25 0.02
CA ARG A 38 -4.21 0.41 -0.83
C ARG A 38 -5.49 0.47 0.00
N PRO A 39 -6.61 0.96 -0.59
CA PRO A 39 -7.90 0.92 0.06
C PRO A 39 -8.26 -0.50 0.49
N PRO A 40 -8.46 -0.73 1.80
CA PRO A 40 -8.88 -2.04 2.29
C PRO A 40 -10.34 -2.33 1.93
N ALA A 41 -10.69 -3.62 1.95
CA ALA A 41 -12.09 -4.05 1.77
C ALA A 41 -12.98 -3.60 2.94
N TYR A 42 -12.39 -3.43 4.14
CA TYR A 42 -13.08 -2.99 5.34
C TYR A 42 -12.69 -1.55 5.66
N ALA A 43 -13.68 -0.66 5.78
CA ALA A 43 -13.46 0.77 5.99
C ALA A 43 -12.76 1.12 7.32
N ASN A 44 -12.82 0.24 8.31
CA ASN A 44 -12.19 0.39 9.62
C ASN A 44 -10.72 -0.07 9.67
N ALA A 45 -10.24 -0.76 8.63
CA ALA A 45 -8.84 -1.15 8.57
C ALA A 45 -7.98 0.07 8.21
N LYS A 46 -6.94 0.34 9.01
CA LYS A 46 -6.07 1.50 8.85
C LYS A 46 -4.62 1.06 8.78
N ALA A 47 -3.85 1.79 7.95
CA ALA A 47 -2.39 1.64 7.90
C ALA A 47 -1.75 2.29 9.13
N ILE A 48 -0.61 1.76 9.57
CA ILE A 48 0.28 2.46 10.49
C ILE A 48 1.33 3.27 9.72
N SER A 49 1.96 4.22 10.41
CA SER A 49 3.07 4.98 9.82
C SER A 49 4.29 4.09 9.54
N GLU A 50 5.10 4.49 8.55
CA GLU A 50 6.34 3.77 8.25
C GLU A 50 7.32 3.77 9.43
N GLU A 51 7.36 4.87 10.19
CA GLU A 51 8.17 5.01 11.40
C GLU A 51 7.75 3.96 12.44
N ARG A 52 6.44 3.88 12.76
CA ARG A 52 5.91 2.89 13.69
C ARG A 52 6.15 1.47 13.21
N LEU A 53 6.02 1.23 11.91
CA LEU A 53 6.29 -0.08 11.32
C LEU A 53 7.76 -0.51 11.52
N ARG A 54 8.70 0.43 11.38
CA ARG A 54 10.14 0.18 11.62
C ARG A 54 10.46 -0.06 13.09
N GLU A 55 9.83 0.71 14.01
CA GLU A 55 9.96 0.49 15.45
C GLU A 55 9.54 -0.93 15.83
N LEU A 56 8.34 -1.35 15.42
CA LEU A 56 7.82 -2.68 15.68
C LEU A 56 8.69 -3.77 15.04
N ALA A 57 9.15 -3.56 13.82
CA ALA A 57 10.06 -4.48 13.14
C ALA A 57 11.35 -4.71 13.90
N SER A 58 11.87 -3.69 14.61
CA SER A 58 13.10 -3.79 15.41
C SER A 58 12.99 -4.74 16.61
N LEU A 59 11.77 -5.05 17.06
CA LEU A 59 11.49 -6.02 18.14
C LEU A 59 11.69 -7.47 17.69
N ILE A 60 11.71 -7.71 16.38
CA ILE A 60 11.93 -9.06 15.83
C ILE A 60 13.42 -9.27 15.63
N THR A 61 13.99 -10.14 16.46
CA THR A 61 15.41 -10.50 16.43
C THR A 61 15.65 -11.97 16.03
N ALA A 62 14.60 -12.78 16.03
CA ALA A 62 14.67 -14.21 15.77
C ALA A 62 14.82 -14.59 14.29
N ALA A 63 14.63 -13.64 13.36
CA ALA A 63 14.78 -13.85 11.93
C ALA A 63 15.19 -12.54 11.23
N PRO A 64 15.79 -12.61 10.03
CA PRO A 64 16.01 -11.43 9.18
C PRO A 64 14.68 -10.74 8.84
N VAL A 65 14.59 -9.43 9.07
CA VAL A 65 13.37 -8.64 8.82
C VAL A 65 13.60 -7.69 7.67
N PHE A 66 12.60 -7.61 6.79
CA PHE A 66 12.50 -6.61 5.74
C PHE A 66 11.20 -5.83 5.91
N VAL A 67 11.31 -4.51 6.05
CA VAL A 67 10.15 -3.62 6.08
C VAL A 67 9.83 -3.20 4.65
N ALA A 68 8.68 -3.60 4.15
CA ALA A 68 8.22 -3.22 2.82
C ALA A 68 7.81 -1.75 2.84
N THR A 69 8.57 -0.92 2.16
CA THR A 69 8.25 0.48 1.93
C THR A 69 7.65 0.67 0.55
N ARG A 70 6.81 1.69 0.40
CA ARG A 70 6.23 2.05 -0.89
C ARG A 70 7.36 2.46 -1.84
N LYS A 71 7.56 1.71 -2.92
CA LYS A 71 8.52 2.08 -3.97
C LYS A 71 7.83 3.00 -4.97
N ALA A 72 8.50 4.10 -5.32
CA ALA A 72 8.10 4.88 -6.48
C ALA A 72 8.13 3.98 -7.73
N PRO A 73 7.22 4.18 -8.71
CA PRO A 73 7.22 3.41 -9.94
C PRO A 73 8.56 3.56 -10.67
N ALA A 74 9.06 2.45 -11.20
CA ALA A 74 10.39 2.36 -11.80
C ALA A 74 10.51 3.11 -13.14
N SER A 75 9.38 3.52 -13.75
CA SER A 75 9.34 4.26 -15.01
C SER A 75 8.05 5.05 -15.16
N ILE A 76 8.15 6.23 -15.78
CA ILE A 76 7.00 7.01 -16.21
C ILE A 76 6.36 6.30 -17.41
N LYS A 77 5.04 6.10 -17.35
CA LYS A 77 4.27 5.40 -18.38
C LYS A 77 3.42 6.38 -19.17
N GLU A 78 3.45 6.21 -20.48
CA GLU A 78 2.45 6.77 -21.37
C GLU A 78 1.34 5.75 -21.58
N LEU A 79 0.12 6.09 -21.20
CA LEU A 79 -1.03 5.20 -21.22
C LEU A 79 -2.18 5.86 -22.00
N SER A 80 -2.78 5.10 -22.89
CA SER A 80 -4.01 5.46 -23.56
C SER A 80 -5.21 5.42 -22.60
N LYS A 81 -6.34 6.01 -23.02
CA LYS A 81 -7.59 5.98 -22.27
C LYS A 81 -8.01 4.56 -21.88
N SER A 82 -7.92 3.61 -22.82
CA SER A 82 -8.34 2.21 -22.59
C SER A 82 -7.41 1.51 -21.56
N GLU A 83 -6.12 1.81 -21.59
CA GLU A 83 -5.15 1.25 -20.66
C GLU A 83 -5.33 1.81 -19.25
N ILE A 84 -5.62 3.11 -19.11
CA ILE A 84 -5.96 3.74 -17.83
C ILE A 84 -7.21 3.09 -17.24
N LEU A 85 -8.27 2.92 -18.01
CA LEU A 85 -9.50 2.28 -17.55
C LEU A 85 -9.26 0.82 -17.12
N LYS A 86 -8.50 0.06 -17.91
CA LYS A 86 -8.12 -1.33 -17.55
C LYS A 86 -7.29 -1.37 -16.28
N LEU A 87 -6.32 -0.46 -16.13
CA LEU A 87 -5.49 -0.39 -14.93
C LEU A 87 -6.33 -0.11 -13.68
N LEU A 88 -7.25 0.87 -13.75
CA LEU A 88 -8.14 1.23 -12.65
C LEU A 88 -9.20 0.15 -12.35
N ALA A 89 -9.60 -0.64 -13.36
CA ALA A 89 -10.47 -1.81 -13.18
C ALA A 89 -9.77 -2.92 -12.37
N LEU A 90 -8.47 -3.13 -12.62
CA LEU A 90 -7.70 -4.13 -11.88
C LEU A 90 -7.43 -3.68 -10.44
N ARG A 91 -7.13 -2.39 -10.26
CA ARG A 91 -6.83 -1.83 -8.94
C ARG A 91 -6.94 -0.31 -8.91
N PRO A 92 -7.45 0.29 -7.82
CA PRO A 92 -7.33 1.72 -7.58
C PRO A 92 -5.86 2.17 -7.58
N GLN A 93 -5.58 3.37 -8.11
CA GLN A 93 -4.25 3.99 -8.09
C GLN A 93 -4.29 5.19 -7.16
N SER A 94 -3.28 5.36 -6.29
CA SER A 94 -3.19 6.56 -5.48
C SER A 94 -2.81 7.78 -6.33
N VAL A 95 -3.14 8.98 -5.83
CA VAL A 95 -2.69 10.23 -6.46
C VAL A 95 -1.17 10.24 -6.59
N ALA A 96 -0.45 9.80 -5.56
CA ALA A 96 1.02 9.72 -5.59
C ALA A 96 1.56 8.74 -6.65
N ASP A 97 0.89 7.58 -6.87
CA ASP A 97 1.28 6.63 -7.92
C ASP A 97 1.06 7.21 -9.32
N ILE A 98 -0.02 7.99 -9.52
CA ILE A 98 -0.30 8.69 -10.77
C ILE A 98 0.74 9.78 -11.01
N GLU A 99 0.99 10.63 -10.00
CA GLU A 99 1.94 11.75 -10.14
C GLU A 99 3.36 11.28 -10.46
N SER A 100 3.79 10.17 -9.89
CA SER A 100 5.14 9.63 -10.10
C SER A 100 5.25 8.66 -11.27
N GLY A 101 4.15 8.04 -11.71
CA GLY A 101 4.16 6.93 -12.67
C GLY A 101 3.57 7.26 -14.06
N PHE A 102 2.85 8.39 -14.23
CA PHE A 102 2.21 8.75 -15.49
C PHE A 102 2.88 9.96 -16.13
N CYS A 103 2.99 9.95 -17.45
CA CYS A 103 3.39 11.13 -18.19
C CYS A 103 2.24 12.17 -18.23
N GLU A 104 2.54 13.42 -18.61
CA GLU A 104 1.56 14.50 -18.59
C GLU A 104 0.35 14.23 -19.51
N SER A 105 0.56 13.64 -20.69
CA SER A 105 -0.52 13.26 -21.60
C SER A 105 -1.50 12.26 -20.96
N SER A 106 -0.98 11.29 -20.20
CA SER A 106 -1.80 10.31 -19.48
C SER A 106 -2.55 10.92 -18.29
N LYS A 107 -1.95 11.90 -17.61
CA LYS A 107 -2.62 12.66 -16.55
C LYS A 107 -3.77 13.51 -17.08
N GLU A 108 -3.59 14.13 -18.25
CA GLU A 108 -4.67 14.89 -18.93
C GLU A 108 -5.86 13.98 -19.31
N ILE A 109 -5.58 12.78 -19.83
CA ILE A 109 -6.60 11.78 -20.10
C ILE A 109 -7.34 11.40 -18.82
N LEU A 110 -6.61 11.18 -17.71
CA LEU A 110 -7.21 10.86 -16.43
C LEU A 110 -8.10 11.99 -15.89
N LYS A 111 -7.67 13.26 -16.03
CA LYS A 111 -8.51 14.43 -15.70
C LYS A 111 -9.80 14.46 -16.53
N SER A 112 -9.72 14.16 -17.82
CA SER A 112 -10.90 14.06 -18.68
C SER A 112 -11.85 12.95 -18.23
N LEU A 113 -11.32 11.79 -17.83
CA LEU A 113 -12.10 10.68 -17.28
C LEU A 113 -12.79 11.03 -15.95
N LEU A 114 -12.12 11.80 -15.10
CA LEU A 114 -12.70 12.31 -13.86
C LEU A 114 -13.84 13.28 -14.15
N ASN A 115 -13.63 14.25 -15.06
CA ASN A 115 -14.65 15.23 -15.45
C ASN A 115 -15.87 14.57 -16.13
N SER A 116 -15.68 13.50 -16.89
CA SER A 116 -16.78 12.74 -17.51
C SER A 116 -17.48 11.78 -16.54
N GLY A 117 -17.03 11.69 -15.29
CA GLY A 117 -17.62 10.83 -14.27
C GLY A 117 -17.36 9.32 -14.46
N GLN A 118 -16.44 8.92 -15.35
CA GLN A 118 -16.04 7.52 -15.53
C GLN A 118 -15.08 7.05 -14.42
N VAL A 119 -14.35 8.00 -13.83
CA VAL A 119 -13.44 7.80 -12.71
C VAL A 119 -13.86 8.70 -11.56
N ALA A 120 -13.69 8.25 -10.33
CA ALA A 120 -13.93 9.03 -9.12
C ALA A 120 -12.72 8.97 -8.20
N ILE A 121 -12.53 10.01 -7.38
CA ILE A 121 -11.57 9.98 -6.29
C ILE A 121 -12.27 9.43 -5.04
N HIS A 122 -11.62 8.47 -4.40
CA HIS A 122 -12.06 7.88 -3.15
C HIS A 122 -10.95 8.01 -2.11
N THR A 123 -11.29 8.60 -0.95
CA THR A 123 -10.33 8.75 0.16
C THR A 123 -10.47 7.56 1.10
N CYS A 124 -9.36 6.90 1.39
CA CYS A 124 -9.29 5.81 2.35
C CYS A 124 -8.03 5.94 3.20
N ALA A 125 -8.18 5.88 4.52
CA ALA A 125 -7.07 6.02 5.48
C ALA A 125 -6.20 7.28 5.23
N GLY A 126 -6.82 8.40 4.82
CA GLY A 126 -6.12 9.66 4.54
C GLY A 126 -5.39 9.70 3.19
N VAL A 127 -5.51 8.66 2.36
CA VAL A 127 -4.93 8.60 1.02
C VAL A 127 -6.03 8.66 -0.03
N GLU A 128 -5.84 9.49 -1.04
CA GLU A 128 -6.75 9.61 -2.17
C GLU A 128 -6.38 8.62 -3.28
N PHE A 129 -7.40 7.96 -3.84
CA PHE A 129 -7.27 6.97 -4.90
C PHE A 129 -8.22 7.27 -6.05
N TYR A 130 -7.71 7.13 -7.26
CA TYR A 130 -8.55 7.07 -8.47
C TYR A 130 -9.13 5.66 -8.60
N LYS A 131 -10.44 5.58 -8.79
CA LYS A 131 -11.20 4.33 -8.94
C LYS A 131 -12.23 4.49 -10.06
N LEU A 132 -12.54 3.40 -10.78
CA LEU A 132 -13.71 3.37 -11.66
C LEU A 132 -15.00 3.54 -10.85
N LYS A 133 -15.94 4.22 -11.45
CA LYS A 133 -17.27 4.46 -10.85
C LYS A 133 -18.20 3.27 -11.06
#